data_8c9743217d3b1a6dad5d54bfca994b1c
#
_entry.id   8c9743217d3b1a6dad5d54bfca994b1c
#
_cell.length_a   1.000
_cell.length_b   1.000
_cell.length_c   1.000
_cell.angle_alpha   90.00
_cell.angle_beta   90.00
_cell.angle_gamma   90.00
#
_symmetry.space_group_name_H-M   'P 1'
#
loop_
_entity.id
_entity.type
_entity.pdbx_description
1 polymer ?
#
loop_
_entity_poly.entity_id
_entity_poly.type
_entity_poly.pdbx_seq_one_letter_code
_entity_poly.pdbx_strand_id
1 'polypeptide(L)'
;MWSTLARAAALLFPGLLAGAFGYGAVNVLYAFRAVPLDVRFTFHTALMQVNGPVVQSLMGLAILSTLLPAVRSRGRLRLLAASASALVITSFLVTRFGNVPINQHIKQWAVGTPPADYAEILHRWEMFHFLRTGCALAAFILAIGFVLTTARTESSKAATAPAVRAQPPTIAEPQSA
;
A
#
# COMPACT_ATOMS: atom_id res chain seq x y z
N MET A 1 5.46 -13.28 -17.61
CA MET A 1 6.43 -12.90 -16.56
C MET A 1 6.16 -11.49 -16.10
N TRP A 2 6.20 -11.23 -14.80
CA TRP A 2 6.14 -9.89 -14.25
C TRP A 2 7.50 -9.23 -14.34
N SER A 3 7.57 -7.98 -14.85
CA SER A 3 8.82 -7.22 -14.85
C SER A 3 9.29 -6.93 -13.42
N THR A 4 10.58 -6.81 -13.22
CA THR A 4 11.18 -6.44 -11.91
C THR A 4 10.57 -5.14 -11.38
N LEU A 5 10.32 -4.18 -12.27
CA LEU A 5 9.69 -2.90 -11.94
C LEU A 5 8.26 -3.07 -11.39
N ALA A 6 7.44 -3.93 -12.00
CA ALA A 6 6.08 -4.18 -11.53
C ALA A 6 6.06 -4.83 -10.14
N ARG A 7 6.99 -5.75 -9.86
CA ARG A 7 7.16 -6.36 -8.53
C ARG A 7 7.64 -5.34 -7.49
N ALA A 8 8.59 -4.51 -7.87
CA ALA A 8 9.08 -3.44 -7.01
C ALA A 8 7.96 -2.45 -6.66
N ALA A 9 7.16 -2.03 -7.64
CA ALA A 9 6.01 -1.14 -7.42
C ALA A 9 4.94 -1.78 -6.51
N ALA A 10 4.65 -3.08 -6.70
CA ALA A 10 3.70 -3.82 -5.88
C ALA A 10 4.13 -3.97 -4.41
N LEU A 11 5.40 -3.84 -4.09
CA LEU A 11 5.92 -3.77 -2.72
C LEU A 11 6.03 -2.34 -2.21
N LEU A 12 6.58 -1.44 -3.02
CA LEU A 12 6.93 -0.09 -2.62
C LEU A 12 5.70 0.71 -2.17
N PHE A 13 4.68 0.80 -3.00
CA PHE A 13 3.54 1.67 -2.71
C PHE A 13 2.66 1.18 -1.56
N PRO A 14 2.27 -0.11 -1.47
CA PRO A 14 1.59 -0.61 -0.27
C PRO A 14 2.46 -0.53 0.99
N GLY A 15 3.77 -0.73 0.88
CA GLY A 15 4.70 -0.62 2.00
C GLY A 15 4.81 0.81 2.53
N LEU A 16 4.96 1.81 1.66
CA LEU A 16 4.97 3.22 2.03
C LEU A 16 3.64 3.64 2.65
N LEU A 17 2.51 3.17 2.10
CA LEU A 17 1.18 3.46 2.64
C LEU A 17 1.00 2.87 4.04
N ALA A 18 1.38 1.61 4.22
CA ALA A 18 1.34 0.92 5.52
C ALA A 18 2.24 1.60 6.55
N GLY A 19 3.45 2.01 6.14
CA GLY A 19 4.38 2.76 6.99
C GLY A 19 3.85 4.12 7.40
N ALA A 20 3.32 4.90 6.45
CA ALA A 20 2.75 6.22 6.73
C ALA A 20 1.55 6.15 7.70
N PHE A 21 0.63 5.20 7.48
CA PHE A 21 -0.51 5.01 8.39
C PHE A 21 -0.09 4.40 9.72
N GLY A 22 0.84 3.46 9.72
CA GLY A 22 1.40 2.87 10.94
C GLY A 22 2.06 3.93 11.82
N TYR A 23 2.90 4.80 11.24
CA TYR A 23 3.47 5.94 11.96
C TYR A 23 2.39 6.85 12.53
N GLY A 24 1.35 7.17 11.74
CA GLY A 24 0.20 7.94 12.21
C GLY A 24 -0.49 7.31 13.41
N ALA A 25 -0.66 5.99 13.40
CA ALA A 25 -1.36 5.25 14.46
C ALA A 25 -0.56 5.14 15.76
N VAL A 26 0.78 4.95 15.67
CA VAL A 26 1.61 4.70 16.87
C VAL A 26 2.33 5.95 17.41
N ASN A 27 2.40 7.04 16.62
CA ASN A 27 3.09 8.26 17.04
C ASN A 27 2.16 9.48 17.02
N VAL A 28 1.62 9.83 15.83
CA VAL A 28 0.87 11.08 15.65
C VAL A 28 -0.40 11.10 16.51
N LEU A 29 -1.12 9.99 16.58
CA LEU A 29 -2.33 9.88 17.39
C LEU A 29 -2.04 10.11 18.88
N TYR A 30 -0.97 9.51 19.40
CA TYR A 30 -0.59 9.70 20.80
C TYR A 30 -0.09 11.13 21.08
N ALA A 31 0.65 11.73 20.13
CA ALA A 31 1.03 13.13 20.23
C ALA A 31 -0.20 14.07 20.28
N PHE A 32 -1.23 13.79 19.47
CA PHE A 32 -2.50 14.54 19.51
C PHE A 32 -3.21 14.43 20.86
N ARG A 33 -3.12 13.30 21.56
CA ARG A 33 -3.73 13.11 22.87
C ARG A 33 -2.93 13.77 24.01
N ALA A 34 -1.65 14.03 23.79
CA ALA A 34 -0.74 14.57 24.79
C ALA A 34 -0.69 16.12 24.82
N VAL A 35 -1.33 16.81 23.86
CA VAL A 35 -1.33 18.27 23.76
C VAL A 35 -2.70 18.87 24.09
N PRO A 36 -2.78 20.15 24.49
CA PRO A 36 -4.03 20.88 24.65
C PRO A 36 -4.89 20.82 23.37
N LEU A 37 -6.21 20.95 23.52
CA LEU A 37 -7.17 20.73 22.44
C LEU A 37 -7.03 21.70 21.27
N ASP A 38 -6.77 22.98 21.57
CA ASP A 38 -6.52 24.03 20.58
C ASP A 38 -5.26 23.76 19.77
N VAL A 39 -4.18 23.30 20.43
CA VAL A 39 -2.93 22.88 19.80
C VAL A 39 -3.19 21.65 18.92
N ARG A 40 -3.97 20.66 19.42
CA ARG A 40 -4.34 19.49 18.64
C ARG A 40 -5.06 19.88 17.34
N PHE A 41 -6.07 20.73 17.40
CA PHE A 41 -6.83 21.12 16.20
C PHE A 41 -6.00 21.90 15.19
N THR A 42 -5.20 22.84 15.67
CA THR A 42 -4.29 23.64 14.82
C THR A 42 -3.27 22.75 14.12
N PHE A 43 -2.58 21.88 14.87
CA PHE A 43 -1.57 20.98 14.32
C PHE A 43 -2.18 19.93 13.39
N HIS A 44 -3.33 19.33 13.78
CA HIS A 44 -4.06 18.37 12.94
C HIS A 44 -4.43 19.01 11.58
N THR A 45 -4.94 20.23 11.59
CA THR A 45 -5.31 20.97 10.38
C THR A 45 -4.08 21.21 9.49
N ALA A 46 -2.99 21.71 10.05
CA ALA A 46 -1.73 21.94 9.32
C ALA A 46 -1.18 20.63 8.73
N LEU A 47 -1.18 19.56 9.52
CA LEU A 47 -0.72 18.24 9.05
C LEU A 47 -1.56 17.71 7.89
N MET A 48 -2.89 17.88 7.93
CA MET A 48 -3.78 17.40 6.87
C MET A 48 -3.66 18.20 5.57
N GLN A 49 -3.25 19.47 5.62
CA GLN A 49 -2.97 20.26 4.41
C GLN A 49 -1.84 19.66 3.58
N VAL A 50 -0.79 19.18 4.24
CA VAL A 50 0.36 18.53 3.58
C VAL A 50 0.08 17.08 3.25
N ASN A 51 -0.42 16.32 4.23
CA ASN A 51 -0.67 14.89 4.07
C ASN A 51 -1.81 14.56 3.10
N GLY A 52 -2.80 15.44 2.96
CA GLY A 52 -3.96 15.19 2.10
C GLY A 52 -3.55 14.79 0.67
N PRO A 53 -2.88 15.65 -0.09
CA PRO A 53 -2.43 15.34 -1.44
C PRO A 53 -1.45 14.17 -1.51
N VAL A 54 -0.46 14.13 -0.61
CA VAL A 54 0.59 13.09 -0.59
C VAL A 54 -0.02 11.70 -0.37
N VAL A 55 -0.86 11.56 0.67
CA VAL A 55 -1.47 10.28 1.01
C VAL A 55 -2.48 9.83 -0.06
N GLN A 56 -3.26 10.76 -0.64
CA GLN A 56 -4.19 10.41 -1.71
C GLN A 56 -3.46 9.90 -2.97
N SER A 57 -2.37 10.56 -3.35
CA SER A 57 -1.52 10.11 -4.47
C SER A 57 -0.93 8.73 -4.18
N LEU A 58 -0.41 8.52 -2.97
CA LEU A 58 0.14 7.24 -2.56
C LEU A 58 -0.91 6.12 -2.55
N MET A 59 -2.14 6.40 -2.12
CA MET A 59 -3.25 5.46 -2.19
C MET A 59 -3.60 5.09 -3.63
N GLY A 60 -3.65 6.07 -4.53
CA GLY A 60 -3.87 5.82 -5.96
C GLY A 60 -2.79 4.91 -6.57
N LEU A 61 -1.51 5.18 -6.28
CA LEU A 61 -0.39 4.35 -6.72
C LEU A 61 -0.43 2.94 -6.11
N ALA A 62 -0.79 2.81 -4.83
CA ALA A 62 -0.96 1.52 -4.18
C ALA A 62 -2.12 0.70 -4.79
N ILE A 63 -3.25 1.34 -5.11
CA ILE A 63 -4.35 0.69 -5.83
C ILE A 63 -3.88 0.20 -7.20
N LEU A 64 -3.27 1.05 -8.00
CA LEU A 64 -2.81 0.68 -9.35
C LEU A 64 -1.78 -0.45 -9.32
N SER A 65 -0.82 -0.39 -8.39
CA SER A 65 0.25 -1.39 -8.27
C SER A 65 -0.23 -2.76 -7.79
N THR A 66 -1.37 -2.84 -7.10
CA THR A 66 -2.00 -4.10 -6.66
C THR A 66 -3.07 -4.58 -7.63
N LEU A 67 -3.86 -3.68 -8.23
CA LEU A 67 -4.94 -4.01 -9.15
C LEU A 67 -4.41 -4.57 -10.48
N LEU A 68 -3.35 -4.00 -11.03
CA LEU A 68 -2.76 -4.47 -12.28
C LEU A 68 -2.31 -5.95 -12.19
N PRO A 69 -1.59 -6.39 -11.15
CA PRO A 69 -1.35 -7.81 -10.90
C PRO A 69 -2.62 -8.65 -10.73
N ALA A 70 -3.64 -8.13 -10.03
CA ALA A 70 -4.89 -8.85 -9.81
C ALA A 70 -5.61 -9.20 -11.13
N VAL A 71 -5.62 -8.27 -12.07
CA VAL A 71 -6.26 -8.46 -13.39
C VAL A 71 -5.45 -9.41 -14.29
N ARG A 72 -4.11 -9.30 -14.26
CA ARG A 72 -3.23 -10.03 -15.19
C ARG A 72 -2.78 -11.41 -14.70
N SER A 73 -2.95 -11.73 -13.43
CA SER A 73 -2.58 -13.03 -12.85
C SER A 73 -3.72 -14.04 -12.90
N ARG A 74 -3.40 -15.31 -12.60
CA ARG A 74 -4.35 -16.42 -12.49
C ARG A 74 -4.09 -17.22 -11.23
N GLY A 75 -5.07 -18.00 -10.78
CA GLY A 75 -4.96 -18.89 -9.63
C GLY A 75 -4.57 -18.14 -8.35
N ARG A 76 -3.67 -18.73 -7.56
CA ARG A 76 -3.23 -18.20 -6.25
C ARG A 76 -2.64 -16.81 -6.34
N LEU A 77 -1.89 -16.49 -7.40
CA LEU A 77 -1.33 -15.15 -7.59
C LEU A 77 -2.42 -14.10 -7.76
N ARG A 78 -3.48 -14.42 -8.50
CA ARG A 78 -4.64 -13.53 -8.65
C ARG A 78 -5.33 -13.29 -7.31
N LEU A 79 -5.53 -14.34 -6.49
CA LEU A 79 -6.14 -14.20 -5.18
C LEU A 79 -5.33 -13.26 -4.27
N LEU A 80 -4.01 -13.45 -4.17
CA LEU A 80 -3.15 -12.59 -3.35
C LEU A 80 -3.22 -11.12 -3.80
N ALA A 81 -3.09 -10.88 -5.10
CA ALA A 81 -3.12 -9.52 -5.63
C ALA A 81 -4.52 -8.88 -5.53
N ALA A 82 -5.60 -9.63 -5.78
CA ALA A 82 -6.97 -9.14 -5.67
C ALA A 82 -7.35 -8.82 -4.21
N SER A 83 -6.96 -9.67 -3.25
CA SER A 83 -7.18 -9.41 -1.83
C SER A 83 -6.39 -8.19 -1.36
N ALA A 84 -5.12 -8.05 -1.79
CA ALA A 84 -4.33 -6.85 -1.50
C ALA A 84 -4.99 -5.59 -2.07
N SER A 85 -5.44 -5.64 -3.33
CA SER A 85 -6.13 -4.52 -3.98
C SER A 85 -7.44 -4.16 -3.27
N ALA A 86 -8.27 -5.15 -2.91
CA ALA A 86 -9.51 -4.93 -2.17
C ALA A 86 -9.25 -4.23 -0.83
N LEU A 87 -8.22 -4.64 -0.09
CA LEU A 87 -7.84 -4.00 1.19
C LEU A 87 -7.34 -2.57 1.01
N VAL A 88 -6.54 -2.28 -0.03
CA VAL A 88 -6.12 -0.89 -0.33
C VAL A 88 -7.32 -0.03 -0.70
N ILE A 89 -8.25 -0.56 -1.51
CA ILE A 89 -9.48 0.14 -1.88
C ILE A 89 -10.34 0.38 -0.62
N THR A 90 -10.50 -0.61 0.25
CA THR A 90 -11.20 -0.44 1.54
C THR A 90 -10.55 0.66 2.38
N SER A 91 -9.22 0.66 2.50
CA SER A 91 -8.48 1.71 3.21
C SER A 91 -8.74 3.10 2.61
N PHE A 92 -8.81 3.21 1.27
CA PHE A 92 -9.18 4.45 0.57
C PHE A 92 -10.62 4.88 0.88
N LEU A 93 -11.59 3.97 0.82
CA LEU A 93 -12.99 4.27 1.10
C LEU A 93 -13.20 4.70 2.56
N VAL A 94 -12.57 4.01 3.52
CA VAL A 94 -12.57 4.40 4.94
C VAL A 94 -11.97 5.79 5.11
N THR A 95 -10.89 6.11 4.42
CA THR A 95 -10.31 7.46 4.45
C THR A 95 -11.27 8.48 3.87
N ARG A 96 -11.83 8.23 2.69
CA ARG A 96 -12.66 9.19 1.94
C ARG A 96 -13.98 9.50 2.63
N PHE A 97 -14.63 8.48 3.19
CA PHE A 97 -15.95 8.60 3.80
C PHE A 97 -15.93 8.65 5.33
N GLY A 98 -14.87 8.18 5.97
CA GLY A 98 -14.72 8.23 7.42
C GLY A 98 -13.85 9.40 7.89
N ASN A 99 -12.54 9.38 7.58
CA ASN A 99 -11.61 10.39 8.12
C ASN A 99 -11.77 11.78 7.48
N VAL A 100 -11.95 11.88 6.16
CA VAL A 100 -11.99 13.17 5.45
C VAL A 100 -13.12 14.08 5.92
N PRO A 101 -14.38 13.62 6.10
CA PRO A 101 -15.44 14.46 6.64
C PRO A 101 -15.11 14.99 8.04
N ILE A 102 -14.57 14.14 8.92
CA ILE A 102 -14.19 14.56 10.28
C ILE A 102 -13.02 15.57 10.25
N ASN A 103 -12.06 15.41 9.33
CA ASN A 103 -11.00 16.41 9.16
C ASN A 103 -11.55 17.80 8.81
N GLN A 104 -12.65 17.89 8.05
CA GLN A 104 -13.29 19.17 7.75
C GLN A 104 -13.92 19.80 9.02
N HIS A 105 -14.54 19.02 9.89
CA HIS A 105 -15.02 19.49 11.18
C HIS A 105 -13.85 19.99 12.07
N ILE A 106 -12.77 19.23 12.17
CA ILE A 106 -11.58 19.61 12.95
C ILE A 106 -11.00 20.94 12.44
N LYS A 107 -10.96 21.13 11.11
CA LYS A 107 -10.52 22.40 10.51
C LYS A 107 -11.41 23.59 10.94
N GLN A 108 -12.73 23.39 11.04
CA GLN A 108 -13.65 24.43 11.52
C GLN A 108 -13.43 24.70 13.00
N TRP A 109 -13.18 23.66 13.81
CA TRP A 109 -12.94 23.81 15.26
C TRP A 109 -11.60 24.49 15.58
N ALA A 110 -10.61 24.40 14.69
CA ALA A 110 -9.33 25.08 14.85
C ALA A 110 -9.45 26.62 14.85
N VAL A 111 -10.55 27.17 14.30
CA VAL A 111 -10.81 28.62 14.23
C VAL A 111 -12.12 29.02 14.93
N GLY A 112 -12.83 28.07 15.55
CA GLY A 112 -14.11 28.29 16.18
C GLY A 112 -14.27 27.48 17.47
N THR A 113 -15.51 27.30 17.91
CA THR A 113 -15.83 26.51 19.10
C THR A 113 -16.22 25.09 18.69
N PRO A 114 -15.57 24.04 19.23
CA PRO A 114 -16.01 22.67 18.98
C PRO A 114 -17.37 22.39 19.64
N PRO A 115 -18.19 21.48 19.06
CA PRO A 115 -19.46 21.07 19.67
C PRO A 115 -19.23 20.25 20.95
N ALA A 116 -20.28 20.07 21.75
CA ALA A 116 -20.18 19.35 23.02
C ALA A 116 -19.76 17.87 22.85
N ASP A 117 -20.10 17.25 21.72
CA ASP A 117 -19.80 15.87 21.37
C ASP A 117 -18.48 15.68 20.58
N TYR A 118 -17.63 16.70 20.55
CA TYR A 118 -16.35 16.64 19.80
C TYR A 118 -15.49 15.42 20.15
N ALA A 119 -15.51 14.98 21.41
CA ALA A 119 -14.72 13.85 21.87
C ALA A 119 -15.15 12.54 21.21
N GLU A 120 -16.46 12.32 21.04
CA GLU A 120 -17.01 11.16 20.33
C GLU A 120 -16.64 11.19 18.84
N ILE A 121 -16.72 12.36 18.21
CA ILE A 121 -16.32 12.54 16.80
C ILE A 121 -14.83 12.26 16.61
N LEU A 122 -13.97 12.73 17.51
CA LEU A 122 -12.54 12.41 17.47
C LEU A 122 -12.28 10.93 17.69
N HIS A 123 -13.01 10.26 18.59
CA HIS A 123 -12.90 8.82 18.78
C HIS A 123 -13.27 8.05 17.50
N ARG A 124 -14.35 8.42 16.82
CA ARG A 124 -14.69 7.82 15.51
C ARG A 124 -13.60 8.03 14.46
N TRP A 125 -12.99 9.20 14.43
CA TRP A 125 -11.83 9.46 13.53
C TRP A 125 -10.67 8.50 13.83
N GLU A 126 -10.36 8.26 15.10
CA GLU A 126 -9.32 7.33 15.53
C GLU A 126 -9.65 5.89 15.13
N MET A 127 -10.89 5.45 15.30
CA MET A 127 -11.34 4.12 14.87
C MET A 127 -11.19 3.92 13.35
N PHE A 128 -11.60 4.91 12.55
CA PHE A 128 -11.36 4.87 11.11
C PHE A 128 -9.87 4.86 10.77
N HIS A 129 -9.07 5.60 11.54
CA HIS A 129 -7.62 5.60 11.35
C HIS A 129 -7.00 4.21 11.61
N PHE A 130 -7.37 3.53 12.68
CA PHE A 130 -6.92 2.17 12.95
C PHE A 130 -7.41 1.17 11.91
N LEU A 131 -8.66 1.26 11.48
CA LEU A 131 -9.24 0.37 10.46
C LEU A 131 -8.47 0.48 9.14
N ARG A 132 -8.27 1.70 8.63
CA ARG A 132 -7.52 1.90 7.37
C ARG A 132 -6.06 1.47 7.49
N THR A 133 -5.45 1.66 8.67
CA THR A 133 -4.08 1.21 8.94
C THR A 133 -3.99 -0.32 8.91
N GLY A 134 -4.91 -1.02 9.56
CA GLY A 134 -5.00 -2.49 9.52
C GLY A 134 -5.17 -3.03 8.10
N CYS A 135 -6.05 -2.40 7.30
CA CYS A 135 -6.23 -2.73 5.90
C CYS A 135 -4.92 -2.53 5.08
N ALA A 136 -4.22 -1.42 5.29
CA ALA A 136 -2.97 -1.15 4.58
C ALA A 136 -1.85 -2.13 4.95
N LEU A 137 -1.70 -2.46 6.23
CA LEU A 137 -0.74 -3.47 6.70
C LEU A 137 -1.04 -4.85 6.14
N ALA A 138 -2.30 -5.29 6.18
CA ALA A 138 -2.72 -6.57 5.62
C ALA A 138 -2.50 -6.63 4.10
N ALA A 139 -2.79 -5.54 3.38
CA ALA A 139 -2.52 -5.43 1.95
C ALA A 139 -1.01 -5.55 1.64
N PHE A 140 -0.17 -4.92 2.43
CA PHE A 140 1.29 -5.02 2.27
C PHE A 140 1.80 -6.44 2.50
N ILE A 141 1.32 -7.14 3.53
CA ILE A 141 1.66 -8.55 3.78
C ILE A 141 1.26 -9.43 2.58
N LEU A 142 0.07 -9.23 2.02
CA LEU A 142 -0.38 -9.96 0.83
C LEU A 142 0.46 -9.62 -0.41
N ALA A 143 0.90 -8.38 -0.58
CA ALA A 143 1.78 -7.98 -1.66
C ALA A 143 3.17 -8.65 -1.55
N ILE A 144 3.71 -8.79 -0.34
CA ILE A 144 4.92 -9.58 -0.09
C ILE A 144 4.69 -11.04 -0.51
N GLY A 145 3.58 -11.65 -0.09
CA GLY A 145 3.20 -13.01 -0.47
C GLY A 145 3.10 -13.20 -1.99
N PHE A 146 2.52 -12.22 -2.70
CA PHE A 146 2.44 -12.21 -4.16
C PHE A 146 3.85 -12.22 -4.80
N VAL A 147 4.74 -11.33 -4.36
CA VAL A 147 6.09 -11.22 -4.95
C VAL A 147 6.92 -12.46 -4.67
N LEU A 148 6.89 -13.00 -3.44
CA LEU A 148 7.62 -14.22 -3.09
C LEU A 148 7.11 -15.44 -3.90
N THR A 149 5.79 -15.57 -4.08
CA THR A 149 5.20 -16.67 -4.87
C THR A 149 5.60 -16.54 -6.35
N THR A 150 5.62 -15.33 -6.89
CA THR A 150 6.03 -15.08 -8.27
C THR A 150 7.50 -15.47 -8.48
N ALA A 151 8.39 -15.06 -7.58
CA ALA A 151 9.82 -15.38 -7.65
C ALA A 151 10.07 -16.89 -7.61
N ARG A 152 9.40 -17.62 -6.72
CA ARG A 152 9.51 -19.09 -6.63
C ARG A 152 9.05 -19.80 -7.90
N THR A 153 7.97 -19.35 -8.51
CA THR A 153 7.45 -19.93 -9.76
C THR A 153 8.43 -19.72 -10.92
N GLU A 154 9.10 -18.58 -11.00
CA GLU A 154 10.10 -18.29 -12.02
C GLU A 154 11.37 -19.15 -11.84
N SER A 155 11.86 -19.27 -10.59
CA SER A 155 13.02 -20.12 -10.28
C SER A 155 12.78 -21.58 -10.60
N SER A 156 11.58 -22.11 -10.28
CA SER A 156 11.21 -23.50 -10.62
C SER A 156 11.16 -23.73 -12.12
N LYS A 157 10.64 -22.77 -12.90
CA LYS A 157 10.62 -22.89 -14.37
C LYS A 157 12.04 -22.84 -14.98
N ALA A 158 12.91 -22.00 -14.44
CA ALA A 158 14.31 -21.94 -14.89
C ALA A 158 15.07 -23.25 -14.63
N ALA A 159 14.85 -23.86 -13.47
CA ALA A 159 15.46 -25.15 -13.12
C ALA A 159 14.97 -26.32 -13.97
N THR A 160 13.73 -26.25 -14.49
CA THR A 160 13.13 -27.31 -15.32
C THR A 160 13.32 -27.11 -16.82
N ALA A 161 13.91 -25.98 -17.25
CA ALA A 161 14.23 -25.73 -18.65
C ALA A 161 15.31 -26.71 -19.13
N PRO A 162 15.11 -27.45 -20.27
CA PRO A 162 16.11 -28.35 -20.77
C PRO A 162 17.40 -27.59 -21.08
N ALA A 163 18.54 -28.12 -20.61
CA ALA A 163 19.85 -27.58 -20.96
C ALA A 163 19.97 -27.60 -22.49
N VAL A 164 20.13 -26.42 -23.09
CA VAL A 164 20.47 -26.33 -24.51
C VAL A 164 21.78 -27.07 -24.70
N ARG A 165 21.68 -28.28 -25.26
CA ARG A 165 22.85 -29.11 -25.58
C ARG A 165 23.76 -28.28 -26.49
N ALA A 166 24.88 -27.81 -25.99
CA ALA A 166 25.90 -27.21 -26.83
C ALA A 166 26.25 -28.22 -27.93
N GLN A 167 25.90 -27.92 -29.17
CA GLN A 167 26.36 -28.71 -30.30
C GLN A 167 27.89 -28.66 -30.27
N PRO A 168 28.57 -29.84 -30.31
CA PRO A 168 30.01 -29.85 -30.41
C PRO A 168 30.42 -29.13 -31.70
N PRO A 169 31.54 -28.39 -31.69
CA PRO A 169 31.99 -27.68 -32.89
C PRO A 169 32.15 -28.71 -34.02
N THR A 170 31.49 -28.43 -35.14
CA THR A 170 31.69 -29.20 -36.37
C THR A 170 33.13 -29.07 -36.79
N ILE A 171 33.90 -30.14 -36.62
CA ILE A 171 35.30 -30.19 -37.11
C ILE A 171 35.20 -30.21 -38.65
N ALA A 172 35.65 -29.12 -39.27
CA ALA A 172 35.75 -29.06 -40.70
C ALA A 172 36.80 -30.12 -41.15
N GLU A 173 36.38 -31.08 -41.97
CA GLU A 173 37.29 -32.02 -42.60
C GLU A 173 38.30 -31.28 -43.50
N PRO A 174 39.62 -31.61 -43.41
CA PRO A 174 40.59 -31.03 -44.32
C PRO A 174 40.32 -31.52 -45.74
N GLN A 175 40.06 -30.59 -46.63
CA GLN A 175 40.02 -30.91 -48.07
C GLN A 175 41.39 -31.38 -48.49
N SER A 176 41.51 -32.66 -48.82
CA SER A 176 42.69 -33.23 -49.49
C SER A 176 42.76 -32.76 -50.92
N ALA A 177 43.85 -32.08 -51.26
CA ALA A 177 44.27 -31.73 -52.62
C ALA A 177 44.76 -32.94 -53.40
#